data_be11ed90e666b43af2eb1b9c8764a5f4
#
_entry.id   be11ed90e666b43af2eb1b9c8764a5f4
#
_cell.length_a   1.000
_cell.length_b   1.000
_cell.length_c   1.000
_cell.angle_alpha   90.00
_cell.angle_beta   90.00
_cell.angle_gamma   90.00
#
_symmetry.space_group_name_H-M   'P 1'
#
loop_
_entity.id
_entity.type
_entity.pdbx_description
1 polymer ?
#
loop_
_entity_poly.entity_id
_entity_poly.type
_entity_poly.pdbx_seq_one_letter_code
_entity_poly.pdbx_strand_id
1 'polypeptide(L)'
;NLSHPRATILGFKKHSEVLNIFKKTSINVACSRWEEPFGRTSLEASANGCAVIITNKGGLPETVTDAKIISNLSVKNLTKQLVELIKNDNLRKKLQFLSIKNFYLTHEFVSSEIDNYRSEKLFFKNNIFIKSKNKNLRILHVTNFNERLDGRLFFNTGRRLNNGFIRLGHSVLGFSDRDIQKYYKTFKDYNGSKILNNKLKKTCYNYKPDLIITGHADLISKEQIQELKEDNPNTRFAQWFLDPLNKKGPDYDRNKSRILDKIDLMDGTFITTCPSVLSFLPNNDKNFYIPNPCDESFETLN
;
A
#
# COMPACT_ATOMS: atom_id res chain seq x y z
N ASN A 1 38.24 8.86 -3.88
CA ASN A 1 38.59 9.25 -5.23
C ASN A 1 38.96 8.02 -6.05
N LEU A 2 38.06 7.60 -6.96
CA LEU A 2 38.33 6.57 -7.96
C LEU A 2 39.10 7.24 -9.13
N SER A 3 40.37 7.43 -8.99
CA SER A 3 41.23 7.94 -10.09
C SER A 3 42.00 6.77 -10.70
N HIS A 4 41.44 6.13 -11.69
CA HIS A 4 42.15 5.12 -12.49
C HIS A 4 41.95 5.47 -13.97
N PRO A 5 42.97 5.39 -14.85
CA PRO A 5 42.85 5.79 -16.25
C PRO A 5 41.77 5.05 -17.07
N ARG A 6 41.38 3.86 -16.61
CA ARG A 6 40.31 3.03 -17.25
C ARG A 6 38.97 3.13 -16.52
N ALA A 7 38.83 3.98 -15.52
CA ALA A 7 37.59 4.15 -14.79
C ALA A 7 36.88 5.42 -15.27
N THR A 8 35.56 5.29 -15.60
CA THR A 8 34.74 6.41 -16.03
C THR A 8 33.59 6.56 -15.04
N ILE A 9 33.51 7.73 -14.40
CA ILE A 9 32.39 8.09 -13.54
C ILE A 9 31.33 8.75 -14.42
N LEU A 10 30.20 8.07 -14.60
CA LEU A 10 29.13 8.51 -15.51
C LEU A 10 28.19 9.56 -14.90
N GLY A 11 28.24 9.76 -13.57
CA GLY A 11 27.31 10.64 -12.88
C GLY A 11 25.85 10.16 -12.96
N PHE A 12 24.92 11.09 -12.73
CA PHE A 12 23.49 10.79 -12.88
C PHE A 12 23.14 10.57 -14.35
N LYS A 13 22.35 9.51 -14.60
CA LYS A 13 21.84 9.15 -15.93
C LYS A 13 20.33 8.93 -15.88
N LYS A 14 19.63 9.27 -16.96
CA LYS A 14 18.23 8.93 -17.13
C LYS A 14 18.08 7.40 -17.26
N HIS A 15 16.95 6.86 -16.82
CA HIS A 15 16.72 5.40 -16.82
C HIS A 15 16.97 4.75 -18.20
N SER A 16 16.51 5.36 -19.29
CA SER A 16 16.75 4.88 -20.65
C SER A 16 18.24 4.81 -21.03
N GLU A 17 19.05 5.75 -20.54
CA GLU A 17 20.49 5.75 -20.73
C GLU A 17 21.16 4.61 -19.96
N VAL A 18 20.69 4.36 -18.71
CA VAL A 18 21.17 3.24 -17.88
C VAL A 18 20.91 1.90 -18.57
N LEU A 19 19.71 1.68 -19.11
CA LEU A 19 19.38 0.46 -19.85
C LEU A 19 20.27 0.31 -21.10
N ASN A 20 20.56 1.39 -21.81
CA ASN A 20 21.46 1.35 -22.96
C ASN A 20 22.90 1.04 -22.57
N ILE A 21 23.35 1.44 -21.37
CA ILE A 21 24.64 1.08 -20.82
C ILE A 21 24.67 -0.43 -20.51
N PHE A 22 23.62 -0.98 -19.86
CA PHE A 22 23.55 -2.41 -19.57
C PHE A 22 23.61 -3.27 -20.82
N LYS A 23 22.95 -2.90 -21.91
CA LYS A 23 23.02 -3.61 -23.20
C LYS A 23 24.44 -3.76 -23.76
N LYS A 24 25.37 -2.90 -23.33
CA LYS A 24 26.79 -2.89 -23.74
C LYS A 24 27.71 -3.39 -22.64
N THR A 25 27.17 -3.79 -21.48
CA THR A 25 27.93 -4.18 -20.29
C THR A 25 28.03 -5.69 -20.20
N SER A 26 29.25 -6.22 -20.15
CA SER A 26 29.47 -7.67 -20.02
C SER A 26 29.28 -8.16 -18.59
N ILE A 27 29.71 -7.40 -17.60
CA ILE A 27 29.65 -7.78 -16.18
C ILE A 27 29.06 -6.60 -15.39
N ASN A 28 28.03 -6.87 -14.60
CA ASN A 28 27.48 -5.91 -13.65
C ASN A 28 27.77 -6.35 -12.20
N VAL A 29 28.05 -5.39 -11.33
CA VAL A 29 28.27 -5.63 -9.90
C VAL A 29 27.29 -4.81 -9.10
N ALA A 30 26.34 -5.48 -8.46
CA ALA A 30 25.32 -4.88 -7.60
C ALA A 30 25.43 -5.43 -6.17
N CYS A 31 26.51 -5.10 -5.47
CA CYS A 31 26.79 -5.57 -4.12
C CYS A 31 26.30 -4.57 -3.07
N SER A 32 25.54 -5.06 -2.10
CA SER A 32 25.07 -4.30 -0.94
C SER A 32 25.67 -4.81 0.37
N ARG A 33 25.90 -3.91 1.33
CA ARG A 33 26.27 -4.24 2.71
C ARG A 33 25.09 -4.34 3.65
N TRP A 34 23.95 -3.80 3.26
CA TRP A 34 22.67 -3.85 4.00
C TRP A 34 21.65 -4.76 3.30
N GLU A 35 20.58 -5.06 3.99
CA GLU A 35 19.46 -5.83 3.43
C GLU A 35 18.72 -4.97 2.40
N GLU A 36 19.00 -5.20 1.13
CA GLU A 36 18.41 -4.47 0.01
C GLU A 36 16.94 -4.86 -0.15
N PRO A 37 15.97 -3.92 -0.19
CA PRO A 37 14.55 -4.28 -0.31
C PRO A 37 14.22 -5.07 -1.58
N PHE A 38 14.85 -4.74 -2.72
CA PHE A 38 14.61 -5.43 -3.99
C PHE A 38 15.85 -5.52 -4.87
N GLY A 39 16.46 -4.37 -5.26
CA GLY A 39 17.66 -4.34 -6.11
C GLY A 39 17.38 -4.20 -7.61
N ARG A 40 16.75 -3.10 -8.01
CA ARG A 40 16.45 -2.80 -9.43
C ARG A 40 17.66 -2.87 -10.36
N THR A 41 18.83 -2.46 -9.88
CA THR A 41 20.06 -2.47 -10.68
C THR A 41 20.46 -3.86 -11.13
N SER A 42 20.38 -4.86 -10.25
CA SER A 42 20.68 -6.27 -10.60
C SER A 42 19.62 -6.85 -11.53
N LEU A 43 18.34 -6.55 -11.29
CA LEU A 43 17.22 -6.96 -12.14
C LEU A 43 17.40 -6.44 -13.58
N GLU A 44 17.58 -5.13 -13.72
CA GLU A 44 17.71 -4.47 -15.01
C GLU A 44 18.98 -4.93 -15.77
N ALA A 45 20.08 -5.13 -15.07
CA ALA A 45 21.32 -5.66 -15.67
C ALA A 45 21.11 -7.10 -16.14
N SER A 46 20.47 -7.96 -15.34
CA SER A 46 20.15 -9.35 -15.72
C SER A 46 19.26 -9.39 -16.95
N ALA A 47 18.17 -8.61 -16.96
CA ALA A 47 17.23 -8.51 -18.09
C ALA A 47 17.89 -8.02 -19.38
N ASN A 48 19.01 -7.28 -19.30
CA ASN A 48 19.77 -6.80 -20.46
C ASN A 48 21.01 -7.65 -20.78
N GLY A 49 21.13 -8.85 -20.20
CA GLY A 49 22.14 -9.84 -20.55
C GLY A 49 23.53 -9.57 -19.95
N CYS A 50 23.64 -8.86 -18.85
CA CYS A 50 24.87 -8.80 -18.10
C CYS A 50 25.13 -10.11 -17.33
N ALA A 51 26.38 -10.52 -17.19
CA ALA A 51 26.78 -11.46 -16.14
C ALA A 51 26.79 -10.71 -14.81
N VAL A 52 25.91 -11.04 -13.90
CA VAL A 52 25.69 -10.25 -12.66
C VAL A 52 26.41 -10.86 -11.47
N ILE A 53 27.03 -9.99 -10.65
CA ILE A 53 27.57 -10.36 -9.34
C ILE A 53 26.79 -9.58 -8.29
N ILE A 54 26.20 -10.29 -7.32
CA ILE A 54 25.44 -9.71 -6.21
C ILE A 54 25.95 -10.21 -4.86
N THR A 55 25.54 -9.57 -3.80
CA THR A 55 25.63 -10.12 -2.43
C THR A 55 24.34 -10.84 -2.05
N ASN A 56 24.44 -11.81 -1.16
CA ASN A 56 23.29 -12.47 -0.54
C ASN A 56 22.71 -11.56 0.56
N LYS A 57 22.04 -10.45 0.14
CA LYS A 57 21.50 -9.42 1.03
C LYS A 57 20.09 -9.00 0.61
N GLY A 58 19.13 -9.19 1.54
CA GLY A 58 17.73 -8.84 1.33
C GLY A 58 17.15 -9.47 0.06
N GLY A 59 16.46 -8.69 -0.75
CA GLY A 59 15.83 -9.10 -2.00
C GLY A 59 16.77 -9.23 -3.20
N LEU A 60 18.08 -8.95 -3.10
CA LEU A 60 18.98 -9.06 -4.25
C LEU A 60 18.97 -10.45 -4.91
N PRO A 61 19.00 -11.58 -4.17
CA PRO A 61 18.94 -12.90 -4.79
C PRO A 61 17.66 -13.18 -5.59
N GLU A 62 16.57 -12.51 -5.24
CA GLU A 62 15.27 -12.67 -5.89
C GLU A 62 15.21 -11.95 -7.27
N THR A 63 16.12 -11.02 -7.52
CA THR A 63 16.15 -10.22 -8.76
C THR A 63 16.92 -10.84 -9.90
N VAL A 64 17.56 -11.97 -9.68
CA VAL A 64 18.42 -12.65 -10.67
C VAL A 64 18.14 -14.14 -10.68
N THR A 65 18.24 -14.76 -11.86
CA THR A 65 18.11 -16.21 -12.02
C THR A 65 19.48 -16.89 -12.10
N ASP A 66 20.42 -16.24 -12.77
CA ASP A 66 21.75 -16.79 -13.09
C ASP A 66 22.82 -15.74 -12.78
N ALA A 67 23.31 -15.72 -11.55
CA ALA A 67 24.29 -14.75 -11.08
C ALA A 67 25.37 -15.38 -10.20
N LYS A 68 26.47 -14.66 -10.01
CA LYS A 68 27.44 -14.96 -8.96
C LYS A 68 26.99 -14.32 -7.65
N ILE A 69 26.71 -15.14 -6.63
CA ILE A 69 26.22 -14.65 -5.32
C ILE A 69 27.38 -14.74 -4.30
N ILE A 70 27.68 -13.61 -3.67
CA ILE A 70 28.71 -13.50 -2.64
C ILE A 70 28.03 -13.49 -1.27
N SER A 71 28.23 -14.53 -0.46
CA SER A 71 27.66 -14.63 0.89
C SER A 71 28.40 -13.72 1.89
N ASN A 72 29.71 -13.57 1.74
CA ASN A 72 30.54 -12.68 2.58
C ASN A 72 31.26 -11.68 1.70
N LEU A 73 30.79 -10.42 1.73
CA LEU A 73 31.35 -9.33 0.95
C LEU A 73 32.70 -8.86 1.51
N SER A 74 33.73 -9.17 0.77
CA SER A 74 35.10 -8.68 1.01
C SER A 74 35.76 -8.31 -0.32
N VAL A 75 36.79 -7.46 -0.26
CA VAL A 75 37.58 -7.13 -1.45
C VAL A 75 38.12 -8.39 -2.10
N LYS A 76 38.63 -9.33 -1.31
CA LYS A 76 39.18 -10.61 -1.79
C LYS A 76 38.12 -11.42 -2.54
N ASN A 77 36.92 -11.57 -1.97
CA ASN A 77 35.86 -12.39 -2.58
C ASN A 77 35.30 -11.73 -3.84
N LEU A 78 35.06 -10.41 -3.81
CA LEU A 78 34.61 -9.68 -5.00
C LEU A 78 35.65 -9.75 -6.12
N THR A 79 36.92 -9.49 -5.83
CA THR A 79 38.01 -9.59 -6.81
C THR A 79 38.09 -11.00 -7.39
N LYS A 80 37.96 -12.05 -6.58
CA LYS A 80 37.96 -13.45 -7.06
C LYS A 80 36.86 -13.69 -8.09
N GLN A 81 35.61 -13.28 -7.81
CA GLN A 81 34.48 -13.47 -8.73
C GLN A 81 34.63 -12.63 -10.00
N LEU A 82 35.11 -11.38 -9.90
CA LEU A 82 35.40 -10.54 -11.06
C LEU A 82 36.46 -11.12 -11.97
N VAL A 83 37.60 -11.53 -11.40
CA VAL A 83 38.70 -12.13 -12.16
C VAL A 83 38.27 -13.42 -12.85
N GLU A 84 37.47 -14.25 -12.16
CA GLU A 84 36.93 -15.47 -12.76
C GLU A 84 36.09 -15.16 -14.01
N LEU A 85 35.13 -14.18 -13.92
CA LEU A 85 34.31 -13.80 -15.08
C LEU A 85 35.09 -13.10 -16.19
N ILE A 86 36.14 -12.35 -15.84
CA ILE A 86 37.00 -11.67 -16.84
C ILE A 86 37.84 -12.70 -17.59
N LYS A 87 38.42 -13.68 -16.89
CA LYS A 87 39.34 -14.66 -17.50
C LYS A 87 38.61 -15.82 -18.16
N ASN A 88 37.40 -16.19 -17.69
CA ASN A 88 36.63 -17.29 -18.25
C ASN A 88 35.49 -16.79 -19.14
N ASP A 89 35.80 -16.61 -20.42
CA ASP A 89 34.87 -16.10 -21.43
C ASP A 89 33.65 -17.01 -21.61
N ASN A 90 33.85 -18.33 -21.55
CA ASN A 90 32.77 -19.31 -21.67
C ASN A 90 31.77 -19.21 -20.49
N LEU A 91 32.28 -19.10 -19.26
CA LEU A 91 31.45 -18.94 -18.09
C LEU A 91 30.66 -17.62 -18.15
N ARG A 92 31.33 -16.51 -18.49
CA ARG A 92 30.70 -15.20 -18.64
C ARG A 92 29.59 -15.23 -19.67
N LYS A 93 29.83 -15.72 -20.87
CA LYS A 93 28.84 -15.84 -21.95
C LYS A 93 27.68 -16.77 -21.57
N LYS A 94 27.98 -17.88 -20.87
CA LYS A 94 26.95 -18.76 -20.33
C LYS A 94 26.01 -18.00 -19.37
N LEU A 95 26.54 -17.26 -18.39
CA LEU A 95 25.73 -16.49 -17.46
C LEU A 95 24.93 -15.38 -18.16
N GLN A 96 25.53 -14.67 -19.12
CA GLN A 96 24.85 -13.67 -19.92
C GLN A 96 23.66 -14.25 -20.70
N PHE A 97 23.85 -15.41 -21.32
CA PHE A 97 22.79 -16.12 -22.06
C PHE A 97 21.67 -16.58 -21.12
N LEU A 98 22.04 -17.22 -20.01
CA LEU A 98 21.07 -17.73 -19.04
C LEU A 98 20.28 -16.62 -18.36
N SER A 99 20.91 -15.48 -18.06
CA SER A 99 20.24 -14.31 -17.49
C SER A 99 19.07 -13.82 -18.34
N ILE A 100 19.21 -13.85 -19.67
CA ILE A 100 18.12 -13.51 -20.59
C ILE A 100 17.13 -14.66 -20.73
N LYS A 101 17.65 -15.88 -20.97
CA LYS A 101 16.82 -17.05 -21.26
C LYS A 101 15.87 -17.39 -20.10
N ASN A 102 16.35 -17.29 -18.87
CA ASN A 102 15.62 -17.65 -17.67
C ASN A 102 14.91 -16.45 -17.01
N PHE A 103 15.01 -15.25 -17.60
CA PHE A 103 14.39 -14.06 -17.03
C PHE A 103 12.86 -14.17 -17.09
N TYR A 104 12.22 -14.10 -15.94
CA TYR A 104 10.76 -14.24 -15.81
C TYR A 104 10.07 -13.07 -15.11
N LEU A 105 10.84 -12.20 -14.44
CA LEU A 105 10.30 -11.08 -13.65
C LEU A 105 9.82 -9.93 -14.54
N THR A 106 8.97 -10.24 -15.49
CA THR A 106 8.30 -9.23 -16.33
C THR A 106 7.11 -8.62 -15.61
N HIS A 107 6.63 -7.47 -16.11
CA HIS A 107 5.43 -6.84 -15.58
C HIS A 107 4.21 -7.76 -15.65
N GLU A 108 4.07 -8.49 -16.77
CA GLU A 108 2.98 -9.44 -17.00
C GLU A 108 3.02 -10.58 -15.99
N PHE A 109 4.21 -11.16 -15.75
CA PHE A 109 4.38 -12.23 -14.77
C PHE A 109 4.02 -11.75 -13.36
N VAL A 110 4.59 -10.62 -12.92
CA VAL A 110 4.36 -10.07 -11.58
C VAL A 110 2.89 -9.70 -11.40
N SER A 111 2.25 -9.12 -12.42
CA SER A 111 0.81 -8.79 -12.38
C SER A 111 -0.04 -10.06 -12.25
N SER A 112 0.30 -11.11 -13.02
CA SER A 112 -0.39 -12.40 -12.95
C SER A 112 -0.26 -13.06 -11.57
N GLU A 113 0.94 -13.03 -10.99
CA GLU A 113 1.15 -13.54 -9.63
C GLU A 113 0.33 -12.78 -8.59
N ILE A 114 0.30 -11.44 -8.69
CA ILE A 114 -0.54 -10.61 -7.81
C ILE A 114 -2.02 -10.98 -7.97
N ASP A 115 -2.50 -11.18 -9.19
CA ASP A 115 -3.89 -11.54 -9.46
C ASP A 115 -4.21 -12.97 -8.98
N ASN A 116 -3.26 -13.91 -9.10
CA ASN A 116 -3.38 -15.25 -8.52
C ASN A 116 -3.52 -15.18 -6.99
N TYR A 117 -2.62 -14.45 -6.31
CA TYR A 117 -2.73 -14.26 -4.86
C TYR A 117 -4.02 -13.56 -4.44
N ARG A 118 -4.48 -12.58 -5.22
CA ARG A 118 -5.79 -11.92 -4.98
C ARG A 118 -6.92 -12.92 -5.12
N SER A 119 -6.91 -13.72 -6.18
CA SER A 119 -7.95 -14.73 -6.45
C SER A 119 -8.00 -15.78 -5.35
N GLU A 120 -6.86 -16.30 -4.90
CA GLU A 120 -6.79 -17.22 -3.76
C GLU A 120 -7.36 -16.60 -2.49
N LYS A 121 -6.96 -15.36 -2.16
CA LYS A 121 -7.47 -14.67 -0.97
C LYS A 121 -8.95 -14.33 -1.07
N LEU A 122 -9.44 -14.00 -2.25
CA LEU A 122 -10.87 -13.77 -2.50
C LEU A 122 -11.67 -15.07 -2.41
N PHE A 123 -11.12 -16.20 -2.88
CA PHE A 123 -11.76 -17.52 -2.73
C PHE A 123 -11.92 -17.91 -1.26
N PHE A 124 -10.91 -17.70 -0.44
CA PHE A 124 -11.01 -17.90 1.01
C PHE A 124 -11.99 -16.93 1.69
N LYS A 125 -12.11 -15.69 1.20
CA LYS A 125 -13.02 -14.67 1.75
C LYS A 125 -14.48 -14.84 1.29
N ASN A 126 -14.72 -15.38 0.10
CA ASN A 126 -16.09 -15.63 -0.40
C ASN A 126 -16.88 -16.62 0.47
N ASN A 127 -16.21 -17.37 1.34
CA ASN A 127 -16.86 -18.16 2.38
C ASN A 127 -17.23 -17.37 3.66
N ILE A 128 -16.73 -16.13 3.81
CA ILE A 128 -16.97 -15.28 4.99
C ILE A 128 -17.90 -14.10 4.66
N PHE A 129 -17.90 -13.61 3.42
CA PHE A 129 -18.79 -12.54 2.99
C PHE A 129 -20.09 -13.10 2.43
N ILE A 130 -21.06 -13.21 3.35
CA ILE A 130 -22.49 -13.07 3.11
C ILE A 130 -22.93 -13.55 1.74
N LYS A 131 -23.48 -14.77 1.68
CA LYS A 131 -24.56 -15.13 0.76
C LYS A 131 -25.80 -14.27 1.05
N SER A 132 -25.68 -12.98 1.03
CA SER A 132 -26.75 -12.05 0.85
C SER A 132 -26.79 -11.78 -0.65
N LYS A 133 -27.74 -12.41 -1.34
CA LYS A 133 -28.12 -12.03 -2.70
C LYS A 133 -28.24 -10.50 -2.74
N ASN A 134 -27.30 -9.86 -3.43
CA ASN A 134 -27.35 -8.49 -3.97
C ASN A 134 -28.38 -7.54 -3.36
N LYS A 135 -28.27 -7.22 -2.08
CA LYS A 135 -28.99 -6.08 -1.55
C LYS A 135 -28.08 -4.88 -1.65
N ASN A 136 -28.39 -3.96 -2.57
CA ASN A 136 -27.71 -2.67 -2.62
C ASN A 136 -27.94 -1.94 -1.29
N LEU A 137 -26.85 -1.55 -0.64
CA LEU A 137 -26.89 -0.85 0.63
C LEU A 137 -26.89 0.67 0.41
N ARG A 138 -27.55 1.37 1.32
CA ARG A 138 -27.34 2.81 1.51
C ARG A 138 -26.19 3.01 2.48
N ILE A 139 -25.06 3.50 1.98
CA ILE A 139 -23.84 3.68 2.77
C ILE A 139 -23.62 5.17 3.04
N LEU A 140 -23.57 5.54 4.31
CA LEU A 140 -23.09 6.84 4.73
C LEU A 140 -21.58 6.75 5.02
N HIS A 141 -20.76 7.28 4.13
CA HIS A 141 -19.31 7.24 4.24
C HIS A 141 -18.80 8.53 4.89
N VAL A 142 -18.44 8.47 6.16
CA VAL A 142 -17.97 9.60 6.97
C VAL A 142 -16.44 9.61 6.98
N THR A 143 -15.83 10.56 6.28
CA THR A 143 -14.37 10.73 6.22
C THR A 143 -14.01 12.11 5.72
N ASN A 144 -12.75 12.49 5.82
CA ASN A 144 -12.27 13.75 5.26
C ASN A 144 -12.05 13.63 3.75
N PHE A 145 -12.95 14.18 2.95
CA PHE A 145 -12.81 14.25 1.50
C PHE A 145 -11.93 15.39 0.99
N ASN A 146 -11.50 16.30 1.89
CA ASN A 146 -10.64 17.45 1.58
C ASN A 146 -11.21 18.42 0.53
N GLU A 147 -12.54 18.62 0.50
CA GLU A 147 -13.22 19.49 -0.44
C GLU A 147 -12.78 20.96 -0.31
N ARG A 148 -12.47 21.38 0.94
CA ARG A 148 -11.95 22.74 1.25
C ARG A 148 -10.57 23.05 0.67
N LEU A 149 -9.92 22.10 0.02
CA LEU A 149 -8.57 22.26 -0.52
C LEU A 149 -8.56 22.37 -2.05
N ASP A 150 -9.67 22.72 -2.64
CA ASP A 150 -9.81 23.06 -4.07
C ASP A 150 -9.20 21.99 -5.01
N GLY A 151 -9.46 20.73 -4.70
CA GLY A 151 -8.99 19.57 -5.48
C GLY A 151 -7.57 19.11 -5.17
N ARG A 152 -6.75 19.86 -4.43
CA ARG A 152 -5.34 19.50 -4.14
C ARG A 152 -5.16 18.11 -3.53
N LEU A 153 -6.09 17.65 -2.72
CA LEU A 153 -6.09 16.32 -2.12
C LEU A 153 -7.29 15.48 -2.56
N PHE A 154 -7.73 15.67 -3.79
CA PHE A 154 -8.88 14.96 -4.35
C PHE A 154 -8.65 13.44 -4.38
N PHE A 155 -7.47 12.98 -4.78
CA PHE A 155 -7.12 11.58 -4.95
C PHE A 155 -6.77 10.87 -3.63
N ASN A 156 -7.54 11.15 -2.58
CA ASN A 156 -7.32 10.54 -1.27
C ASN A 156 -8.00 9.17 -1.14
N THR A 157 -7.59 8.41 -0.14
CA THR A 157 -8.08 7.06 0.14
C THR A 157 -9.59 7.00 0.40
N GLY A 158 -10.14 7.99 1.11
CA GLY A 158 -11.57 8.07 1.35
C GLY A 158 -12.37 8.11 0.05
N ARG A 159 -11.89 8.84 -0.95
CA ARG A 159 -12.55 8.92 -2.25
C ARG A 159 -12.43 7.63 -3.05
N ARG A 160 -11.28 6.96 -3.00
CA ARG A 160 -11.10 5.63 -3.62
C ARG A 160 -12.09 4.61 -3.06
N LEU A 161 -12.21 4.53 -1.75
CA LEU A 161 -13.20 3.66 -1.10
C LEU A 161 -14.63 4.04 -1.46
N ASN A 162 -14.94 5.35 -1.46
CA ASN A 162 -16.26 5.85 -1.85
C ASN A 162 -16.65 5.41 -3.26
N ASN A 163 -15.73 5.59 -4.21
CA ASN A 163 -15.93 5.15 -5.60
C ASN A 163 -16.08 3.63 -5.70
N GLY A 164 -15.28 2.86 -4.95
CA GLY A 164 -15.40 1.41 -4.88
C GLY A 164 -16.79 0.95 -4.43
N PHE A 165 -17.38 1.57 -3.41
CA PHE A 165 -18.75 1.27 -2.98
C PHE A 165 -19.77 1.58 -4.07
N ILE A 166 -19.62 2.70 -4.79
CA ILE A 166 -20.52 3.07 -5.89
C ILE A 166 -20.42 2.03 -7.02
N ARG A 167 -19.20 1.60 -7.40
CA ARG A 167 -19.00 0.59 -8.44
C ARG A 167 -19.56 -0.78 -8.07
N LEU A 168 -19.61 -1.10 -6.78
CA LEU A 168 -20.29 -2.29 -6.26
C LEU A 168 -21.81 -2.17 -6.29
N GLY A 169 -22.37 -1.07 -6.78
CA GLY A 169 -23.81 -0.86 -6.93
C GLY A 169 -24.51 -0.34 -5.67
N HIS A 170 -23.75 0.11 -4.66
CA HIS A 170 -24.33 0.71 -3.47
C HIS A 170 -24.74 2.17 -3.71
N SER A 171 -25.78 2.62 -3.01
CA SER A 171 -26.08 4.05 -2.88
C SER A 171 -25.17 4.65 -1.83
N VAL A 172 -24.31 5.60 -2.20
CA VAL A 172 -23.30 6.12 -1.28
C VAL A 172 -23.45 7.63 -1.10
N LEU A 173 -23.60 8.06 0.15
CA LEU A 173 -23.57 9.45 0.53
C LEU A 173 -22.26 9.75 1.26
N GLY A 174 -21.39 10.55 0.64
CA GLY A 174 -20.17 11.04 1.28
C GLY A 174 -20.48 12.14 2.30
N PHE A 175 -19.87 12.06 3.46
CA PHE A 175 -19.98 13.06 4.52
C PHE A 175 -18.59 13.48 4.96
N SER A 176 -18.15 14.68 4.54
CA SER A 176 -16.81 15.18 4.85
C SER A 176 -16.80 15.91 6.20
N ASP A 177 -16.40 15.18 7.25
CA ASP A 177 -16.44 15.66 8.63
C ASP A 177 -15.63 16.94 8.84
N ARG A 178 -14.37 16.98 8.39
CA ARG A 178 -13.47 18.13 8.57
C ARG A 178 -13.86 19.33 7.71
N ASP A 179 -14.41 19.10 6.54
CA ASP A 179 -14.89 20.19 5.67
C ASP A 179 -16.14 20.82 6.26
N ILE A 180 -17.10 20.00 6.71
CA ILE A 180 -18.32 20.48 7.37
C ILE A 180 -17.98 21.28 8.62
N GLN A 181 -17.10 20.73 9.50
CA GLN A 181 -16.67 21.45 10.69
C GLN A 181 -16.07 22.81 10.34
N LYS A 182 -15.19 22.86 9.34
CA LYS A 182 -14.49 24.08 8.96
C LYS A 182 -15.43 25.12 8.34
N TYR A 183 -16.35 24.71 7.46
CA TYR A 183 -17.25 25.63 6.74
C TYR A 183 -18.37 26.20 7.60
N TYR A 184 -18.88 25.42 8.56
CA TYR A 184 -20.07 25.79 9.31
C TYR A 184 -19.84 26.22 10.76
N LYS A 185 -18.58 26.35 11.20
CA LYS A 185 -18.27 26.89 12.53
C LYS A 185 -18.80 28.32 12.68
N THR A 186 -19.24 28.66 13.87
CA THR A 186 -19.78 29.96 14.22
C THR A 186 -19.15 30.49 15.52
N PHE A 187 -19.41 31.75 15.86
CA PHE A 187 -18.98 32.31 17.15
C PHE A 187 -19.55 31.55 18.38
N LYS A 188 -20.73 30.93 18.23
CA LYS A 188 -21.35 30.10 19.29
C LYS A 188 -20.87 28.64 19.28
N ASP A 189 -20.27 28.18 18.20
CA ASP A 189 -19.69 26.86 18.00
C ASP A 189 -18.33 27.02 17.30
N TYR A 190 -17.38 27.57 18.07
CA TYR A 190 -16.06 27.98 17.51
C TYR A 190 -15.26 26.81 16.95
N ASN A 191 -15.38 25.63 17.56
CA ASN A 191 -14.75 24.40 17.05
C ASN A 191 -15.62 23.66 16.03
N GLY A 192 -16.87 24.06 15.80
CA GLY A 192 -17.78 23.46 14.83
C GLY A 192 -18.32 22.08 15.18
N SER A 193 -18.09 21.59 16.39
CA SER A 193 -18.47 20.23 16.79
C SER A 193 -19.98 20.03 16.92
N LYS A 194 -20.71 21.01 17.47
CA LYS A 194 -22.16 20.94 17.62
C LYS A 194 -22.86 20.90 16.26
N ILE A 195 -22.40 21.73 15.35
CA ILE A 195 -22.95 21.78 13.98
C ILE A 195 -22.64 20.49 13.23
N LEU A 196 -21.41 19.97 13.35
CA LEU A 196 -21.01 18.71 12.77
C LEU A 196 -21.94 17.56 13.22
N ASN A 197 -22.12 17.41 14.53
CA ASN A 197 -22.94 16.38 15.13
C ASN A 197 -24.42 16.50 14.71
N ASN A 198 -24.98 17.72 14.75
CA ASN A 198 -26.34 17.95 14.30
C ASN A 198 -26.55 17.64 12.80
N LYS A 199 -25.59 18.00 11.96
CA LYS A 199 -25.65 17.66 10.53
C LYS A 199 -25.57 16.15 10.33
N LEU A 200 -24.69 15.44 11.04
CA LEU A 200 -24.56 14.00 10.94
C LEU A 200 -25.88 13.30 11.35
N LYS A 201 -26.48 13.69 12.49
CA LYS A 201 -27.79 13.18 12.91
C LYS A 201 -28.89 13.40 11.86
N LYS A 202 -29.01 14.64 11.37
CA LYS A 202 -30.00 14.97 10.33
C LYS A 202 -29.75 14.19 9.05
N THR A 203 -28.49 13.98 8.67
CA THR A 203 -28.13 13.17 7.50
C THR A 203 -28.55 11.72 7.70
N CYS A 204 -28.27 11.12 8.87
CA CYS A 204 -28.72 9.75 9.18
C CYS A 204 -30.25 9.64 9.15
N TYR A 205 -30.96 10.58 9.76
CA TYR A 205 -32.41 10.61 9.78
C TYR A 205 -33.02 10.67 8.36
N ASN A 206 -32.49 11.52 7.50
CA ASN A 206 -33.00 11.71 6.13
C ASN A 206 -32.59 10.58 5.20
N TYR A 207 -31.33 10.14 5.27
CA TYR A 207 -30.75 9.17 4.34
C TYR A 207 -31.08 7.72 4.75
N LYS A 208 -31.27 7.45 6.04
CA LYS A 208 -31.57 6.15 6.64
C LYS A 208 -30.57 5.09 6.15
N PRO A 209 -29.26 5.23 6.45
CA PRO A 209 -28.24 4.34 5.96
C PRO A 209 -28.40 2.92 6.51
N ASP A 210 -28.09 1.93 5.69
CA ASP A 210 -27.95 0.54 6.13
C ASP A 210 -26.58 0.32 6.80
N LEU A 211 -25.55 1.10 6.36
CA LEU A 211 -24.19 1.09 6.89
C LEU A 211 -23.68 2.52 7.05
N ILE A 212 -23.13 2.82 8.22
CA ILE A 212 -22.27 4.00 8.44
C ILE A 212 -20.84 3.48 8.52
N ILE A 213 -19.98 3.98 7.64
CA ILE A 213 -18.56 3.62 7.67
C ILE A 213 -17.71 4.88 7.89
N THR A 214 -16.88 4.86 8.92
CA THR A 214 -16.04 5.99 9.32
C THR A 214 -14.58 5.76 8.96
N GLY A 215 -13.93 6.76 8.38
CA GLY A 215 -12.51 6.71 8.06
C GLY A 215 -11.76 7.89 8.64
N HIS A 216 -10.86 7.66 9.60
CA HIS A 216 -10.14 8.73 10.32
C HIS A 216 -11.09 9.84 10.84
N ALA A 217 -12.30 9.46 11.25
CA ALA A 217 -13.32 10.39 11.71
C ALA A 217 -13.10 10.80 13.18
N ASP A 218 -11.95 11.40 13.46
CA ASP A 218 -11.50 11.79 14.80
C ASP A 218 -12.43 12.84 15.44
N LEU A 219 -13.17 13.55 14.61
CA LEU A 219 -14.07 14.63 15.07
C LEU A 219 -15.43 14.13 15.56
N ILE A 220 -15.75 12.87 15.28
CA ILE A 220 -16.98 12.22 15.76
C ILE A 220 -16.64 11.49 17.05
N SER A 221 -17.19 11.92 18.17
CA SER A 221 -16.90 11.31 19.47
C SER A 221 -17.56 9.93 19.63
N LYS A 222 -17.09 9.19 20.64
CA LYS A 222 -17.65 7.89 20.99
C LYS A 222 -19.13 8.01 21.40
N GLU A 223 -19.46 9.01 22.19
CA GLU A 223 -20.83 9.31 22.64
C GLU A 223 -21.73 9.61 21.45
N GLN A 224 -21.22 10.34 20.46
CA GLN A 224 -21.98 10.62 19.23
C GLN A 224 -22.28 9.36 18.42
N ILE A 225 -21.32 8.43 18.33
CA ILE A 225 -21.55 7.13 17.65
C ILE A 225 -22.58 6.31 18.43
N GLN A 226 -22.48 6.30 19.75
CA GLN A 226 -23.45 5.59 20.60
C GLN A 226 -24.86 6.14 20.41
N GLU A 227 -25.04 7.45 20.45
CA GLU A 227 -26.31 8.11 20.22
C GLU A 227 -26.88 7.80 18.81
N LEU A 228 -26.02 7.80 17.79
CA LEU A 228 -26.44 7.42 16.45
C LEU A 228 -26.87 5.96 16.34
N LYS A 229 -26.25 5.05 17.09
CA LYS A 229 -26.66 3.63 17.14
C LYS A 229 -28.03 3.46 17.82
N GLU A 230 -28.27 4.20 18.89
CA GLU A 230 -29.56 4.20 19.60
C GLU A 230 -30.67 4.74 18.69
N ASP A 231 -30.42 5.85 17.98
CA ASP A 231 -31.36 6.46 17.04
C ASP A 231 -31.60 5.60 15.75
N ASN A 232 -30.64 4.71 15.41
CA ASN A 232 -30.67 3.92 14.18
C ASN A 232 -30.34 2.42 14.45
N PRO A 233 -31.19 1.67 15.15
CA PRO A 233 -30.87 0.32 15.65
C PRO A 233 -30.64 -0.72 14.52
N ASN A 234 -31.15 -0.49 13.32
CA ASN A 234 -30.96 -1.36 12.17
C ASN A 234 -29.73 -1.02 11.32
N THR A 235 -29.02 0.06 11.63
CA THR A 235 -27.83 0.51 10.92
C THR A 235 -26.58 -0.19 11.47
N ARG A 236 -25.75 -0.72 10.60
CA ARG A 236 -24.44 -1.25 10.97
C ARG A 236 -23.39 -0.13 10.98
N PHE A 237 -22.41 -0.28 11.87
CA PHE A 237 -21.33 0.69 12.03
C PHE A 237 -19.98 0.03 11.79
N ALA A 238 -19.18 0.63 10.92
CA ALA A 238 -17.83 0.15 10.65
C ALA A 238 -16.82 1.30 10.65
N GLN A 239 -15.56 0.95 10.83
CA GLN A 239 -14.44 1.89 10.66
C GLN A 239 -13.35 1.29 9.78
N TRP A 240 -12.61 2.16 9.09
CA TRP A 240 -11.39 1.78 8.40
C TRP A 240 -10.22 2.66 8.81
N PHE A 241 -9.01 2.07 8.81
CA PHE A 241 -7.80 2.73 9.22
C PHE A 241 -6.62 2.25 8.36
N LEU A 242 -5.90 3.18 7.75
CA LEU A 242 -4.88 2.90 6.73
C LEU A 242 -3.47 3.40 7.09
N ASP A 243 -3.32 4.18 8.16
CA ASP A 243 -2.01 4.62 8.60
C ASP A 243 -1.20 3.45 9.21
N PRO A 244 0.12 3.47 9.08
CA PRO A 244 0.97 2.41 9.61
C PRO A 244 0.81 2.21 11.13
N LEU A 245 0.74 0.95 11.55
CA LEU A 245 0.69 0.52 12.95
C LEU A 245 2.00 -0.18 13.36
N ASN A 246 3.12 0.42 13.00
CA ASN A 246 4.43 -0.05 13.40
C ASN A 246 4.78 0.50 14.79
N LYS A 247 5.07 -0.39 15.74
CA LYS A 247 5.45 -0.03 17.13
C LYS A 247 6.65 0.93 17.23
N LYS A 248 7.52 0.91 16.23
CA LYS A 248 8.69 1.81 16.15
C LYS A 248 8.39 3.13 15.40
N GLY A 249 7.19 3.28 14.87
CA GLY A 249 6.78 4.48 14.13
C GLY A 249 6.40 5.62 15.07
N PRO A 250 6.60 6.88 14.65
CA PRO A 250 6.37 8.06 15.49
C PRO A 250 4.90 8.25 15.91
N ASP A 251 3.96 7.76 15.12
CA ASP A 251 2.52 7.94 15.33
C ASP A 251 1.81 6.68 15.89
N TYR A 252 2.57 5.67 16.33
CA TYR A 252 1.98 4.40 16.74
C TYR A 252 0.92 4.54 17.84
N ASP A 253 1.24 5.20 18.95
CA ASP A 253 0.32 5.33 20.08
C ASP A 253 -0.91 6.15 19.72
N ARG A 254 -0.73 7.20 18.93
CA ARG A 254 -1.82 8.03 18.42
C ARG A 254 -2.74 7.22 17.50
N ASN A 255 -2.18 6.46 16.57
CA ASN A 255 -2.93 5.65 15.62
C ASN A 255 -3.66 4.50 16.31
N LYS A 256 -3.00 3.85 17.28
CA LYS A 256 -3.60 2.84 18.14
C LYS A 256 -4.79 3.41 18.92
N SER A 257 -4.63 4.57 19.57
CA SER A 257 -5.69 5.23 20.31
C SER A 257 -6.91 5.53 19.44
N ARG A 258 -6.70 6.03 18.23
CA ARG A 258 -7.78 6.32 17.26
C ARG A 258 -8.63 5.11 16.90
N ILE A 259 -7.99 3.94 16.75
CA ILE A 259 -8.71 2.69 16.45
C ILE A 259 -9.49 2.24 17.67
N LEU A 260 -8.85 2.24 18.85
CA LEU A 260 -9.43 1.70 20.07
C LEU A 260 -10.55 2.57 20.63
N ASP A 261 -10.53 3.86 20.39
CA ASP A 261 -11.51 4.82 20.93
C ASP A 261 -12.97 4.40 20.68
N LYS A 262 -13.26 3.82 19.53
CA LYS A 262 -14.63 3.48 19.12
C LYS A 262 -14.82 2.01 18.74
N ILE A 263 -13.80 1.17 18.89
CA ILE A 263 -13.79 -0.20 18.37
C ILE A 263 -14.90 -1.08 18.93
N ASP A 264 -15.26 -0.88 20.20
CA ASP A 264 -16.33 -1.60 20.89
C ASP A 264 -17.74 -1.27 20.35
N LEU A 265 -17.89 -0.13 19.71
CA LEU A 265 -19.12 0.29 19.05
C LEU A 265 -19.22 -0.16 17.57
N MET A 266 -18.15 -0.72 17.00
CA MET A 266 -18.09 -1.10 15.60
C MET A 266 -18.52 -2.54 15.39
N ASP A 267 -19.29 -2.77 14.33
CA ASP A 267 -19.62 -4.11 13.81
C ASP A 267 -18.50 -4.66 12.94
N GLY A 268 -17.57 -3.80 12.46
CA GLY A 268 -16.38 -4.21 11.72
C GLY A 268 -15.31 -3.12 11.71
N THR A 269 -14.05 -3.52 11.87
CA THR A 269 -12.86 -2.66 11.79
C THR A 269 -11.94 -3.17 10.68
N PHE A 270 -11.66 -2.32 9.71
CA PHE A 270 -10.88 -2.64 8.51
C PHE A 270 -9.53 -1.92 8.54
N ILE A 271 -8.44 -2.69 8.52
CA ILE A 271 -7.09 -2.17 8.76
C ILE A 271 -6.14 -2.70 7.68
N THR A 272 -5.21 -1.85 7.21
CA THR A 272 -4.16 -2.26 6.24
C THR A 272 -2.98 -3.00 6.88
N THR A 273 -2.87 -2.96 8.19
CA THR A 273 -1.94 -3.83 8.94
C THR A 273 -2.66 -5.13 9.32
N CYS A 274 -2.03 -6.27 9.13
CA CYS A 274 -2.65 -7.56 9.45
C CYS A 274 -3.08 -7.62 10.93
N PRO A 275 -4.36 -7.84 11.25
CA PRO A 275 -4.86 -7.82 12.62
C PRO A 275 -4.16 -8.84 13.54
N SER A 276 -3.73 -9.98 13.01
CA SER A 276 -3.07 -11.03 13.79
C SER A 276 -1.73 -10.61 14.41
N VAL A 277 -1.08 -9.56 13.88
CA VAL A 277 0.18 -9.03 14.44
C VAL A 277 -0.04 -7.84 15.38
N LEU A 278 -1.28 -7.40 15.56
CA LEU A 278 -1.66 -6.26 16.39
C LEU A 278 -2.21 -6.73 17.73
N SER A 279 -1.30 -6.98 18.68
CA SER A 279 -1.65 -7.50 20.02
C SER A 279 -2.60 -6.63 20.84
N PHE A 280 -2.85 -5.40 20.43
CA PHE A 280 -3.76 -4.48 21.12
C PHE A 280 -5.22 -4.58 20.67
N LEU A 281 -5.47 -5.25 19.54
CA LEU A 281 -6.85 -5.43 19.06
C LEU A 281 -7.58 -6.45 19.93
N PRO A 282 -8.89 -6.25 20.19
CA PRO A 282 -9.72 -7.27 20.80
C PRO A 282 -9.66 -8.57 19.99
N ASN A 283 -9.54 -9.71 20.69
CA ASN A 283 -9.59 -11.02 20.06
C ASN A 283 -11.04 -11.36 19.72
N ASN A 284 -11.52 -10.88 18.58
CA ASN A 284 -12.84 -11.14 18.04
C ASN A 284 -12.78 -11.23 16.51
N ASP A 285 -13.87 -11.67 15.91
CA ASP A 285 -14.07 -11.84 14.46
C ASP A 285 -14.44 -10.56 13.70
N LYS A 286 -14.35 -9.39 14.37
CA LYS A 286 -14.74 -8.09 13.79
C LYS A 286 -13.58 -7.29 13.22
N ASN A 287 -12.36 -7.80 13.29
CA ASN A 287 -11.16 -7.13 12.77
C ASN A 287 -10.72 -7.75 11.45
N PHE A 288 -10.68 -6.95 10.39
CA PHE A 288 -10.42 -7.40 9.04
C PHE A 288 -9.21 -6.71 8.44
N TYR A 289 -8.40 -7.46 7.70
CA TYR A 289 -7.37 -6.88 6.85
C TYR A 289 -7.99 -6.39 5.54
N ILE A 290 -7.58 -5.20 5.11
CA ILE A 290 -7.85 -4.69 3.76
C ILE A 290 -6.53 -4.18 3.15
N PRO A 291 -6.27 -4.40 1.85
CA PRO A 291 -5.16 -3.73 1.17
C PRO A 291 -5.43 -2.24 1.01
N ASN A 292 -4.40 -1.46 0.69
CA ASN A 292 -4.60 -0.08 0.27
C ASN A 292 -5.51 -0.05 -0.96
N PRO A 293 -6.58 0.75 -0.95
CA PRO A 293 -7.50 0.80 -2.07
C PRO A 293 -6.88 1.49 -3.28
N CYS A 294 -7.10 0.88 -4.44
CA CYS A 294 -6.87 1.49 -5.74
C CYS A 294 -8.21 1.88 -6.37
N ASP A 295 -8.19 2.82 -7.28
CA ASP A 295 -9.35 3.23 -8.06
C ASP A 295 -8.93 3.41 -9.51
N GLU A 296 -9.54 2.66 -10.42
CA GLU A 296 -9.16 2.67 -11.83
C GLU A 296 -9.27 4.06 -12.47
N SER A 297 -10.22 4.89 -12.01
CA SER A 297 -10.34 6.26 -12.51
C SER A 297 -9.23 7.20 -12.05
N PHE A 298 -8.40 6.76 -11.06
CA PHE A 298 -7.28 7.54 -10.54
C PHE A 298 -5.94 7.01 -11.08
N GLU A 299 -5.80 5.70 -11.11
CA GLU A 299 -4.55 5.03 -11.48
C GLU A 299 -4.37 4.86 -13.00
N THR A 300 -5.42 5.06 -13.79
CA THR A 300 -5.36 5.02 -15.28
C THR A 300 -5.24 6.39 -15.94
N LEU A 301 -5.27 7.48 -15.19
CA LEU A 301 -4.99 8.82 -15.70
C LEU A 301 -3.47 8.96 -15.90
N ASN A 302 -3.00 8.82 -17.12
CA ASN A 302 -1.63 9.12 -17.55
C ASN A 302 -1.54 10.49 -18.21
#